data_e9848f78bcf98180cce93beafbf5b61f
#
_entry.id   e9848f78bcf98180cce93beafbf5b61f
#
_cell.length_a   1.000
_cell.length_b   1.000
_cell.length_c   1.000
_cell.angle_alpha   90.00
_cell.angle_beta   90.00
_cell.angle_gamma   90.00
#
_symmetry.space_group_name_H-M   'P 1'
#
loop_
_entity.id
_entity.type
_entity.pdbx_description
1 polymer ?
#
loop_
_entity_poly.entity_id
_entity_poly.type
_entity_poly.pdbx_seq_one_letter_code
_entity_poly.pdbx_strand_id
1 'polypeptide(L)'
;MIVLIKYNVLFLIIIFISCDNNKHIQSYRTPKKDFGLSLQRSEPLNKENSKITTNLTWDLPKKWVPSSGHSMRLASFDVPFSNGVGDLSIVSLSGSSGGLLANVNRWRGQVDLNPISESDILTVSTVGESKMGAFRIFRMINDSNAQNAILAAVLPTGEKTFFIKLTASKDGIIELQTVFEKFCSSIGN
;
A
#
# COMPACT_ATOMS: atom_id res chain seq x y z
N MET A 1 -46.19 -40.62 -45.79
CA MET A 1 -45.39 -40.42 -44.55
C MET A 1 -43.93 -40.15 -44.90
N ILE A 2 -43.67 -39.15 -45.70
CA ILE A 2 -42.30 -38.71 -46.10
C ILE A 2 -42.40 -37.21 -46.40
N VAL A 3 -42.46 -36.32 -45.41
CA VAL A 3 -42.41 -34.86 -45.62
C VAL A 3 -41.85 -34.13 -44.41
N LEU A 4 -41.12 -34.74 -43.49
CA LEU A 4 -40.67 -34.09 -42.26
C LEU A 4 -39.14 -34.09 -42.03
N ILE A 5 -38.34 -34.23 -43.08
CA ILE A 5 -36.86 -34.25 -42.93
C ILE A 5 -36.15 -33.12 -43.75
N LYS A 6 -36.78 -32.04 -44.04
CA LYS A 6 -36.16 -30.95 -44.82
C LYS A 6 -35.94 -29.62 -44.10
N TYR A 7 -36.18 -29.53 -42.81
CA TYR A 7 -36.05 -28.22 -42.10
C TYR A 7 -34.95 -28.15 -41.04
N ASN A 8 -34.06 -29.13 -40.96
CA ASN A 8 -33.03 -29.14 -39.88
C ASN A 8 -31.57 -28.90 -40.33
N VAL A 9 -31.33 -28.40 -41.53
CA VAL A 9 -29.92 -28.12 -42.01
C VAL A 9 -29.64 -26.63 -42.21
N LEU A 10 -30.61 -25.76 -41.97
CA LEU A 10 -30.43 -24.31 -42.26
C LEU A 10 -30.25 -23.43 -41.00
N PHE A 11 -29.84 -23.99 -39.87
CA PHE A 11 -29.73 -23.17 -38.64
C PHE A 11 -28.40 -23.32 -37.90
N LEU A 12 -27.30 -23.56 -38.61
CA LEU A 12 -25.97 -23.67 -38.00
C LEU A 12 -24.92 -22.90 -38.76
N ILE A 13 -25.26 -21.64 -39.14
CA ILE A 13 -24.30 -20.60 -39.49
C ILE A 13 -24.48 -19.44 -38.51
N ILE A 14 -24.13 -19.64 -37.27
CA ILE A 14 -23.89 -18.53 -36.31
C ILE A 14 -22.39 -18.27 -36.34
N ILE A 15 -22.01 -17.41 -37.25
CA ILE A 15 -21.23 -16.18 -37.08
C ILE A 15 -20.37 -16.19 -35.82
N PHE A 16 -19.14 -16.67 -35.95
CA PHE A 16 -18.04 -16.24 -35.12
C PHE A 16 -17.64 -14.79 -35.50
N ILE A 17 -18.34 -13.81 -34.92
CA ILE A 17 -17.82 -12.45 -34.89
C ILE A 17 -16.76 -12.46 -33.78
N SER A 18 -15.51 -12.72 -34.16
CA SER A 18 -14.34 -12.46 -33.34
C SER A 18 -14.25 -10.96 -33.15
N CYS A 19 -14.58 -10.46 -31.96
CA CYS A 19 -14.21 -9.11 -31.56
C CYS A 19 -12.69 -9.05 -31.39
N ASP A 20 -12.03 -8.49 -32.37
CA ASP A 20 -10.63 -8.12 -32.31
C ASP A 20 -10.48 -6.86 -31.44
N ASN A 21 -10.19 -7.07 -30.16
CA ASN A 21 -10.08 -6.00 -29.14
C ASN A 21 -8.66 -5.47 -28.95
N ASN A 22 -7.83 -5.52 -30.00
CA ASN A 22 -6.44 -5.07 -29.94
C ASN A 22 -6.23 -3.59 -30.31
N LYS A 23 -7.17 -2.70 -30.04
CA LYS A 23 -7.09 -1.30 -30.53
C LYS A 23 -6.53 -0.27 -29.56
N HIS A 24 -5.95 -0.60 -28.41
CA HIS A 24 -5.57 0.47 -27.47
C HIS A 24 -4.17 0.42 -26.85
N ILE A 25 -3.23 -0.30 -27.40
CA ILE A 25 -1.82 -0.14 -27.01
C ILE A 25 -1.07 0.53 -28.14
N GLN A 26 -1.11 1.87 -28.20
CA GLN A 26 -0.19 2.63 -29.03
C GLN A 26 1.08 2.91 -28.22
N SER A 27 2.17 2.20 -28.53
CA SER A 27 3.47 2.54 -27.99
C SER A 27 4.04 3.72 -28.78
N TYR A 28 4.06 4.88 -28.17
CA TYR A 28 4.75 6.06 -28.74
C TYR A 28 6.23 5.98 -28.41
N ARG A 29 7.06 5.73 -29.41
CA ARG A 29 8.47 6.01 -29.31
C ARG A 29 8.67 7.50 -29.61
N THR A 30 8.90 8.31 -28.59
CA THR A 30 9.40 9.67 -28.79
C THR A 30 10.83 9.60 -29.30
N PRO A 31 11.15 10.21 -30.46
CA PRO A 31 12.53 10.30 -30.91
C PRO A 31 13.32 11.12 -29.89
N LYS A 32 14.41 10.56 -29.37
CA LYS A 32 15.38 11.34 -28.59
C LYS A 32 15.94 12.41 -29.53
N LYS A 33 15.69 13.67 -29.22
CA LYS A 33 16.42 14.78 -29.81
C LYS A 33 17.85 14.68 -29.32
N ASP A 34 18.75 14.32 -30.20
CA ASP A 34 20.19 14.36 -29.95
C ASP A 34 20.59 15.84 -29.80
N PHE A 35 20.62 16.32 -28.59
CA PHE A 35 21.39 17.51 -28.27
C PHE A 35 22.85 17.09 -28.27
N GLY A 36 23.58 17.46 -29.31
CA GLY A 36 25.03 17.31 -29.40
C GLY A 36 25.71 18.07 -28.26
N LEU A 37 25.91 17.39 -27.13
CA LEU A 37 26.78 17.81 -26.07
C LEU A 37 27.98 16.85 -26.06
N SER A 38 29.16 17.42 -26.34
CA SER A 38 30.46 16.77 -26.29
C SER A 38 30.56 15.90 -25.02
N LEU A 39 30.94 14.64 -25.26
CA LEU A 39 31.32 13.70 -24.19
C LEU A 39 32.56 14.19 -23.47
N GLN A 40 32.34 14.99 -22.44
CA GLN A 40 33.28 15.07 -21.33
C GLN A 40 32.99 13.87 -20.44
N ARG A 41 33.95 12.95 -20.41
CA ARG A 41 33.96 11.73 -19.61
C ARG A 41 33.80 12.14 -18.13
N SER A 42 32.56 12.21 -17.67
CA SER A 42 32.29 12.34 -16.25
C SER A 42 32.55 10.98 -15.58
N GLU A 43 33.43 11.04 -14.58
CA GLU A 43 33.70 9.92 -13.67
C GLU A 43 32.41 9.30 -13.15
N PRO A 44 32.41 8.00 -12.76
CA PRO A 44 31.23 7.34 -12.26
C PRO A 44 30.74 8.10 -11.02
N LEU A 45 29.57 8.72 -11.16
CA LEU A 45 28.82 9.25 -10.01
C LEU A 45 28.69 8.13 -8.97
N ASN A 46 29.49 8.26 -7.95
CA ASN A 46 29.34 7.53 -6.71
C ASN A 46 27.85 7.63 -6.33
N LYS A 47 27.14 6.52 -6.35
CA LYS A 47 25.81 6.42 -5.77
C LYS A 47 25.97 6.56 -4.26
N GLU A 48 26.25 7.76 -3.80
CA GLU A 48 25.90 8.13 -2.45
C GLU A 48 24.38 7.93 -2.35
N ASN A 49 23.99 6.83 -1.72
CA ASN A 49 22.70 6.72 -1.11
C ASN A 49 22.47 8.03 -0.36
N SER A 50 21.66 8.92 -0.92
CA SER A 50 21.09 10.01 -0.15
C SER A 50 20.18 9.35 0.88
N LYS A 51 20.78 8.91 1.96
CA LYS A 51 20.13 8.54 3.20
C LYS A 51 19.44 9.84 3.60
N ILE A 52 18.17 9.96 3.29
CA ILE A 52 17.33 11.00 3.86
C ILE A 52 17.39 10.73 5.35
N THR A 53 18.29 11.46 6.02
CA THR A 53 18.43 11.41 7.47
C THR A 53 17.21 12.14 8.03
N THR A 54 16.09 11.45 8.07
CA THR A 54 15.00 11.87 8.94
C THR A 54 15.51 11.55 10.35
N ASN A 55 15.62 12.55 11.20
CA ASN A 55 15.96 12.37 12.63
C ASN A 55 14.82 11.68 13.39
N LEU A 56 14.07 10.81 12.71
CA LEU A 56 12.95 10.10 13.30
C LEU A 56 13.48 9.06 14.29
N THR A 57 13.02 9.12 15.51
CA THR A 57 13.37 8.20 16.60
C THR A 57 12.14 7.43 17.06
N TRP A 58 12.33 6.27 17.65
CA TRP A 58 11.28 5.44 18.24
C TRP A 58 11.87 4.45 19.24
N ASP A 59 11.05 3.97 20.15
CA ASP A 59 11.39 2.88 21.06
C ASP A 59 11.04 1.55 20.40
N LEU A 60 12.05 0.86 19.86
CA LEU A 60 11.82 -0.41 19.15
C LEU A 60 11.48 -1.52 20.16
N PRO A 61 10.33 -2.20 20.04
CA PRO A 61 10.00 -3.34 20.89
C PRO A 61 11.03 -4.47 20.74
N LYS A 62 11.43 -5.09 21.85
CA LYS A 62 12.56 -6.06 21.92
C LYS A 62 12.48 -7.23 20.94
N LYS A 63 11.26 -7.65 20.56
CA LYS A 63 11.03 -8.77 19.64
C LYS A 63 10.99 -8.37 18.17
N TRP A 64 10.94 -7.08 17.86
CA TRP A 64 10.86 -6.60 16.48
C TRP A 64 12.26 -6.54 15.87
N VAL A 65 12.37 -7.05 14.65
CA VAL A 65 13.65 -7.16 13.96
C VAL A 65 13.66 -6.25 12.74
N PRO A 66 14.65 -5.36 12.59
CA PRO A 66 14.80 -4.60 11.35
C PRO A 66 14.88 -5.52 10.14
N SER A 67 14.13 -5.22 9.09
CA SER A 67 14.12 -5.99 7.86
C SER A 67 14.44 -5.13 6.64
N SER A 68 14.77 -5.78 5.52
CA SER A 68 15.06 -5.11 4.27
C SER A 68 13.76 -4.54 3.69
N GLY A 69 13.65 -3.23 3.64
CA GLY A 69 12.49 -2.55 3.07
C GLY A 69 12.63 -2.27 1.57
N HIS A 70 11.51 -1.92 0.93
CA HIS A 70 11.51 -1.36 -0.42
C HIS A 70 11.96 0.11 -0.40
N SER A 71 12.39 0.63 -1.53
CA SER A 71 13.07 1.94 -1.69
C SER A 71 12.33 3.17 -1.14
N MET A 72 11.02 3.09 -0.89
CA MET A 72 10.23 4.21 -0.34
C MET A 72 10.01 4.12 1.17
N ARG A 73 10.44 3.05 1.82
CA ARG A 73 10.29 2.88 3.27
C ARG A 73 11.44 3.54 4.00
N LEU A 74 11.13 4.33 5.03
CA LEU A 74 12.14 4.86 5.97
C LEU A 74 12.65 3.76 6.89
N ALA A 75 11.77 2.85 7.30
CA ALA A 75 12.10 1.68 8.09
C ALA A 75 11.15 0.53 7.79
N SER A 76 11.64 -0.69 8.03
CA SER A 76 10.88 -1.94 7.93
C SER A 76 11.25 -2.84 9.09
N PHE A 77 10.27 -3.56 9.63
CA PHE A 77 10.46 -4.49 10.73
C PHE A 77 9.64 -5.76 10.52
N ASP A 78 10.27 -6.88 10.79
CA ASP A 78 9.58 -8.15 11.02
C ASP A 78 9.05 -8.16 12.46
N VAL A 79 7.76 -8.36 12.61
CA VAL A 79 7.04 -8.25 13.88
C VAL A 79 6.47 -9.61 14.27
N PRO A 80 7.21 -10.40 15.07
CA PRO A 80 6.75 -11.72 15.50
C PRO A 80 5.52 -11.63 16.42
N PHE A 81 4.59 -12.55 16.21
CA PHE A 81 3.46 -12.84 17.09
C PHE A 81 3.31 -14.36 17.25
N SER A 82 2.37 -14.84 18.07
CA SER A 82 2.26 -16.25 18.47
C SER A 82 2.25 -17.23 17.30
N ASN A 83 1.57 -16.88 16.19
CA ASN A 83 1.35 -17.78 15.05
C ASN A 83 1.94 -17.25 13.72
N GLY A 84 2.95 -16.38 13.78
CA GLY A 84 3.55 -15.83 12.56
C GLY A 84 4.41 -14.60 12.74
N VAL A 85 4.63 -13.92 11.61
CA VAL A 85 5.40 -12.68 11.56
C VAL A 85 4.61 -11.66 10.72
N GLY A 86 4.40 -10.47 11.27
CA GLY A 86 3.84 -9.33 10.56
C GLY A 86 4.93 -8.49 9.88
N ASP A 87 4.56 -7.75 8.85
CA ASP A 87 5.41 -6.76 8.16
C ASP A 87 4.99 -5.36 8.60
N LEU A 88 5.88 -4.66 9.30
CA LEU A 88 5.68 -3.26 9.64
C LEU A 88 6.55 -2.37 8.77
N SER A 89 5.94 -1.33 8.22
CA SER A 89 6.63 -0.32 7.42
C SER A 89 6.36 1.09 7.93
N ILE A 90 7.37 1.95 7.87
CA ILE A 90 7.26 3.39 8.07
C ILE A 90 7.56 4.07 6.73
N VAL A 91 6.63 4.91 6.27
CA VAL A 91 6.78 5.72 5.05
C VAL A 91 6.52 7.18 5.40
N SER A 92 7.30 8.09 4.83
CA SER A 92 7.06 9.53 4.91
C SER A 92 6.75 10.07 3.53
N LEU A 93 5.67 10.82 3.43
CA LEU A 93 5.28 11.50 2.20
C LEU A 93 5.05 12.98 2.47
N SER A 94 5.29 13.82 1.47
CA SER A 94 5.10 15.27 1.59
C SER A 94 3.63 15.65 1.63
N GLY A 95 3.29 16.68 2.40
CA GLY A 95 1.95 17.22 2.52
C GLY A 95 0.91 16.21 3.01
N SER A 96 -0.32 16.34 2.52
CA SER A 96 -1.44 15.46 2.87
C SER A 96 -1.43 14.10 2.17
N SER A 97 -0.49 13.89 1.22
CA SER A 97 -0.23 12.60 0.56
C SER A 97 -1.48 11.89 0.01
N GLY A 98 -2.33 12.65 -0.69
CA GLY A 98 -3.58 12.15 -1.27
C GLY A 98 -4.77 12.12 -0.30
N GLY A 99 -4.58 12.59 0.95
CA GLY A 99 -5.64 12.67 1.95
C GLY A 99 -5.86 11.39 2.74
N LEU A 100 -6.41 11.57 3.92
CA LEU A 100 -6.64 10.49 4.88
C LEU A 100 -7.59 9.42 4.34
N LEU A 101 -8.74 9.85 3.81
CA LEU A 101 -9.79 8.97 3.30
C LEU A 101 -9.30 8.06 2.17
N ALA A 102 -8.58 8.64 1.20
CA ALA A 102 -8.07 7.87 0.06
C ALA A 102 -7.05 6.81 0.48
N ASN A 103 -6.17 7.14 1.44
CA ASN A 103 -5.20 6.18 1.98
C ASN A 103 -5.89 5.05 2.75
N VAL A 104 -6.85 5.37 3.63
CA VAL A 104 -7.61 4.38 4.38
C VAL A 104 -8.40 3.47 3.44
N ASN A 105 -9.11 4.02 2.46
CA ASN A 105 -9.87 3.22 1.49
C ASN A 105 -8.98 2.33 0.62
N ARG A 106 -7.77 2.79 0.27
CA ARG A 106 -6.77 1.95 -0.40
C ARG A 106 -6.35 0.75 0.47
N TRP A 107 -6.13 0.95 1.78
CA TRP A 107 -5.78 -0.15 2.69
C TRP A 107 -6.97 -1.07 2.95
N ARG A 108 -8.18 -0.53 3.06
CA ARG A 108 -9.41 -1.33 3.15
C ARG A 108 -9.55 -2.28 1.96
N GLY A 109 -9.30 -1.79 0.74
CA GLY A 109 -9.28 -2.63 -0.46
C GLY A 109 -8.20 -3.73 -0.45
N GLN A 110 -7.06 -3.53 0.26
CA GLN A 110 -6.02 -4.56 0.39
C GLN A 110 -6.46 -5.76 1.26
N VAL A 111 -7.49 -5.58 2.08
CA VAL A 111 -8.05 -6.63 2.96
C VAL A 111 -9.51 -6.94 2.61
N ASP A 112 -9.91 -6.67 1.37
CA ASP A 112 -11.25 -6.96 0.82
C ASP A 112 -12.40 -6.33 1.62
N LEU A 113 -12.18 -5.15 2.22
CA LEU A 113 -13.21 -4.35 2.87
C LEU A 113 -13.74 -3.27 1.92
N ASN A 114 -15.06 -3.04 1.95
CA ASN A 114 -15.69 -1.95 1.20
C ASN A 114 -15.13 -0.58 1.63
N PRO A 115 -15.04 0.38 0.70
CA PRO A 115 -14.67 1.75 1.04
C PRO A 115 -15.69 2.37 2.00
N ILE A 116 -15.23 3.33 2.79
CA ILE A 116 -16.05 4.15 3.71
C ILE A 116 -16.17 5.57 3.21
N SER A 117 -17.17 6.29 3.71
CA SER A 117 -17.37 7.71 3.41
C SER A 117 -16.47 8.61 4.28
N GLU A 118 -16.41 9.89 3.92
CA GLU A 118 -15.68 10.88 4.71
C GLU A 118 -16.31 11.08 6.11
N SER A 119 -17.62 10.97 6.22
CA SER A 119 -18.33 11.05 7.50
C SER A 119 -17.97 9.91 8.45
N ASP A 120 -17.64 8.74 7.92
CA ASP A 120 -17.39 7.54 8.73
C ASP A 120 -15.93 7.40 9.17
N ILE A 121 -15.00 8.08 8.48
CA ILE A 121 -13.56 7.86 8.70
C ILE A 121 -13.12 8.15 10.13
N LEU A 122 -13.74 9.12 10.81
CA LEU A 122 -13.41 9.46 12.17
C LEU A 122 -13.97 8.44 13.18
N THR A 123 -15.12 7.83 12.87
CA THR A 123 -15.78 6.85 13.74
C THR A 123 -15.06 5.50 13.77
N VAL A 124 -14.35 5.16 12.69
CA VAL A 124 -13.60 3.89 12.58
C VAL A 124 -12.14 4.03 13.02
N SER A 125 -11.76 5.16 13.59
CA SER A 125 -10.39 5.43 14.03
C SER A 125 -10.31 5.71 15.52
N THR A 126 -9.16 5.37 16.12
CA THR A 126 -8.78 5.84 17.46
C THR A 126 -7.69 6.89 17.34
N VAL A 127 -7.64 7.82 18.31
CA VAL A 127 -6.62 8.86 18.39
C VAL A 127 -5.60 8.47 19.44
N GLY A 128 -4.32 8.65 19.09
CA GLY A 128 -3.18 8.54 19.99
C GLY A 128 -2.32 9.78 19.92
N GLU A 129 -1.36 9.89 20.83
CA GLU A 129 -0.42 11.00 20.93
C GLU A 129 1.01 10.50 20.86
N SER A 130 1.84 11.17 20.07
CA SER A 130 3.29 10.94 19.97
C SER A 130 4.05 12.21 20.33
N LYS A 131 5.38 12.14 20.43
CA LYS A 131 6.22 13.33 20.65
C LYS A 131 6.15 14.33 19.48
N MET A 132 5.66 13.89 18.32
CA MET A 132 5.52 14.71 17.10
C MET A 132 4.10 15.23 16.88
N GLY A 133 3.14 14.87 17.75
CA GLY A 133 1.73 15.26 17.69
C GLY A 133 0.77 14.08 17.63
N ALA A 134 -0.51 14.42 17.46
CA ALA A 134 -1.58 13.45 17.42
C ALA A 134 -1.53 12.57 16.15
N PHE A 135 -1.82 11.29 16.32
CA PHE A 135 -1.98 10.35 15.21
C PHE A 135 -3.33 9.64 15.28
N ARG A 136 -3.77 9.07 14.14
CA ARG A 136 -4.98 8.25 14.07
C ARG A 136 -4.62 6.83 13.71
N ILE A 137 -5.23 5.87 14.39
CA ILE A 137 -5.09 4.44 14.14
C ILE A 137 -6.36 3.89 13.50
N PHE A 138 -6.17 3.08 12.48
CA PHE A 138 -7.19 2.35 11.75
C PHE A 138 -6.91 0.86 11.85
N ARG A 139 -7.86 0.11 12.40
CA ARG A 139 -7.83 -1.35 12.44
C ARG A 139 -8.76 -1.91 11.36
N MET A 140 -8.18 -2.59 10.39
CA MET A 140 -8.87 -3.13 9.23
C MET A 140 -8.77 -4.65 9.24
N ILE A 141 -9.85 -5.31 9.64
CA ILE A 141 -9.98 -6.75 9.72
C ILE A 141 -11.22 -7.14 8.90
N ASN A 142 -11.04 -8.09 7.99
CA ASN A 142 -12.14 -8.74 7.29
C ASN A 142 -12.29 -10.15 7.87
N ASP A 143 -13.43 -10.41 8.51
CA ASP A 143 -13.69 -11.71 9.14
C ASP A 143 -13.79 -12.86 8.12
N SER A 144 -14.11 -12.54 6.87
CA SER A 144 -14.12 -13.50 5.76
C SER A 144 -12.73 -13.83 5.22
N ASN A 145 -11.71 -13.02 5.57
CA ASN A 145 -10.31 -13.20 5.16
C ASN A 145 -9.37 -12.97 6.35
N ALA A 146 -9.30 -13.94 7.26
CA ALA A 146 -8.52 -13.83 8.48
C ALA A 146 -6.99 -13.85 8.27
N GLN A 147 -6.52 -14.21 7.06
CA GLN A 147 -5.08 -14.29 6.77
C GLN A 147 -4.43 -12.94 6.52
N ASN A 148 -5.23 -11.92 6.19
CA ASN A 148 -4.71 -10.60 5.85
C ASN A 148 -5.51 -9.51 6.56
N ALA A 149 -4.86 -8.79 7.45
CA ALA A 149 -5.43 -7.67 8.18
C ALA A 149 -4.38 -6.55 8.32
N ILE A 150 -4.83 -5.33 8.54
CA ILE A 150 -3.97 -4.16 8.61
C ILE A 150 -4.28 -3.35 9.87
N LEU A 151 -3.21 -2.94 10.56
CA LEU A 151 -3.23 -1.90 11.57
C LEU A 151 -2.36 -0.74 11.06
N ALA A 152 -2.94 0.43 10.86
CA ALA A 152 -2.22 1.55 10.30
C ALA A 152 -2.38 2.81 11.15
N ALA A 153 -1.28 3.52 11.40
CA ALA A 153 -1.29 4.83 12.02
C ALA A 153 -0.93 5.91 10.99
N VAL A 154 -1.60 7.04 11.06
CA VAL A 154 -1.37 8.23 10.24
C VAL A 154 -1.01 9.37 11.16
N LEU A 155 0.23 9.87 11.06
CA LEU A 155 0.80 10.94 11.87
C LEU A 155 1.14 12.13 10.95
N PRO A 156 0.27 13.15 10.86
CA PRO A 156 0.57 14.39 10.15
C PRO A 156 1.47 15.30 10.99
N THR A 157 2.50 15.89 10.39
CA THR A 157 3.45 16.78 11.07
C THR A 157 3.57 18.15 10.38
N GLY A 158 2.55 18.59 9.67
CA GLY A 158 2.53 19.83 8.90
C GLY A 158 3.14 19.66 7.50
N GLU A 159 4.45 19.52 7.39
CA GLU A 159 5.15 19.39 6.10
C GLU A 159 5.07 17.96 5.52
N LYS A 160 4.97 16.96 6.38
CA LYS A 160 5.01 15.54 6.03
C LYS A 160 3.89 14.78 6.75
N THR A 161 3.51 13.67 6.16
CA THR A 161 2.66 12.68 6.82
C THR A 161 3.43 11.37 6.92
N PHE A 162 3.54 10.83 8.14
CA PHE A 162 4.11 9.52 8.37
C PHE A 162 2.98 8.49 8.40
N PHE A 163 3.20 7.40 7.67
CA PHE A 163 2.33 6.25 7.63
C PHE A 163 3.07 5.07 8.23
N ILE A 164 2.58 4.58 9.34
CA ILE A 164 3.08 3.39 10.03
C ILE A 164 2.06 2.28 9.76
N LYS A 165 2.44 1.25 9.00
CA LYS A 165 1.52 0.19 8.61
C LYS A 165 2.07 -1.18 9.00
N LEU A 166 1.30 -1.91 9.81
CA LEU A 166 1.52 -3.31 10.15
C LEU A 166 0.52 -4.17 9.36
N THR A 167 1.02 -5.16 8.66
CA THR A 167 0.21 -6.18 7.98
C THR A 167 0.51 -7.54 8.61
N ALA A 168 -0.54 -8.24 9.02
CA ALA A 168 -0.44 -9.58 9.62
C ALA A 168 -1.78 -10.33 9.45
N SER A 169 -1.89 -11.55 9.95
CA SER A 169 -3.19 -12.20 10.10
C SER A 169 -4.08 -11.45 11.11
N LYS A 170 -5.38 -11.71 11.09
CA LYS A 170 -6.34 -11.18 12.08
C LYS A 170 -5.83 -11.36 13.51
N ASP A 171 -5.41 -12.58 13.87
CA ASP A 171 -4.92 -12.88 15.22
C ASP A 171 -3.66 -12.10 15.54
N GLY A 172 -2.75 -11.95 14.57
CA GLY A 172 -1.55 -11.13 14.72
C GLY A 172 -1.88 -9.66 14.97
N ILE A 173 -2.84 -9.08 14.23
CA ILE A 173 -3.27 -7.68 14.47
C ILE A 173 -3.88 -7.51 15.86
N ILE A 174 -4.70 -8.46 16.30
CA ILE A 174 -5.31 -8.42 17.64
C ILE A 174 -4.23 -8.51 18.72
N GLU A 175 -3.28 -9.46 18.60
CA GLU A 175 -2.20 -9.65 19.57
C GLU A 175 -1.26 -8.43 19.63
N LEU A 176 -0.94 -7.86 18.49
CA LEU A 176 0.06 -6.82 18.35
C LEU A 176 -0.47 -5.39 18.57
N GLN A 177 -1.78 -5.19 18.67
CA GLN A 177 -2.39 -3.87 18.72
C GLN A 177 -1.79 -2.97 19.80
N THR A 178 -1.74 -3.45 21.04
CA THR A 178 -1.25 -2.64 22.18
C THR A 178 0.23 -2.27 22.04
N VAL A 179 1.05 -3.17 21.51
CA VAL A 179 2.48 -2.92 21.32
C VAL A 179 2.72 -1.97 20.14
N PHE A 180 1.89 -2.05 19.10
CA PHE A 180 1.90 -1.14 17.98
C PHE A 180 1.51 0.28 18.40
N GLU A 181 0.47 0.44 19.22
CA GLU A 181 0.04 1.74 19.76
C GLU A 181 1.16 2.39 20.56
N LYS A 182 1.82 1.64 21.46
CA LYS A 182 2.98 2.11 22.23
C LYS A 182 4.15 2.51 21.31
N PHE A 183 4.41 1.73 20.29
CA PHE A 183 5.44 2.06 19.28
C PHE A 183 5.13 3.38 18.58
N CYS A 184 3.89 3.57 18.11
CA CYS A 184 3.47 4.83 17.49
C CYS A 184 3.59 6.03 18.46
N SER A 185 3.25 5.85 19.71
CA SER A 185 3.37 6.90 20.75
C SER A 185 4.83 7.28 21.06
N SER A 186 5.77 6.38 20.85
CA SER A 186 7.21 6.64 21.07
C SER A 186 7.86 7.44 19.95
N ILE A 187 7.21 7.58 18.79
CA ILE A 187 7.78 8.25 17.62
C ILE A 187 8.05 9.72 17.94
N GLY A 188 9.30 10.15 17.67
CA GLY A 188 9.82 11.48 17.89
C GLY A 188 10.90 11.86 16.89
N ASN A 189 11.42 13.06 17.01
CA ASN A 189 12.58 13.59 16.26
C ASN A 189 13.62 14.14 17.22
#